data_d99f64661b095bdfa6edbcc80484a26e
#
_entry.id   d99f64661b095bdfa6edbcc80484a26e
#
_cell.length_a   1.000
_cell.length_b   1.000
_cell.length_c   1.000
_cell.angle_alpha   90.00
_cell.angle_beta   90.00
_cell.angle_gamma   90.00
#
_symmetry.space_group_name_H-M   'P 1'
#
loop_
_entity.id
_entity.type
_entity.pdbx_description
1 polymer ?
#
loop_
_entity_poly.entity_id
_entity_poly.type
_entity_poly.pdbx_seq_one_letter_code
_entity_poly.pdbx_strand_id
1 'polypeptide(L)'
;MDILDITQDEYFALRGDPPLVSSTMLKCFRQDGPWTYHHVHEAQLGEPRSASASMKIGTLFHDFAAHCGAPKWKVMPNNYTDGEPINLRKKAHREFFGEIQQQAKDEGTIAVGWEQSEKIIKMYDSVLANKQIAEMIQQEAKREVVATGTIEDVDVKGMADVLLNDRTIIDYKTTSRHTPEDFLQDIYRFRYHWQAAFYMDLFTGLKFYIVAVRNFEPYEAMLYQIPESLIQMAMRSNRQALTEIAWCRAIRSWHSPGWEGPINIEDGIQRRTT
;
A
#
# COMPACT_ATOMS: atom_id res chain seq x y z
N MET A 1 8.82 17.06 -9.93
CA MET A 1 8.26 15.70 -10.00
C MET A 1 8.63 15.06 -11.32
N ASP A 2 9.24 13.89 -11.25
CA ASP A 2 9.61 13.08 -12.42
C ASP A 2 8.81 11.79 -12.38
N ILE A 3 8.09 11.50 -13.46
CA ILE A 3 7.39 10.21 -13.61
C ILE A 3 8.39 9.23 -14.22
N LEU A 4 8.53 8.09 -13.58
CA LEU A 4 9.46 7.03 -13.99
C LEU A 4 8.67 5.88 -14.62
N ASP A 5 9.18 5.39 -15.73
CA ASP A 5 8.66 4.17 -16.39
C ASP A 5 9.44 2.96 -15.88
N ILE A 6 9.11 2.54 -14.67
CA ILE A 6 9.73 1.41 -13.97
C ILE A 6 8.67 0.50 -13.37
N THR A 7 9.02 -0.75 -13.18
CA THR A 7 8.17 -1.77 -12.56
C THR A 7 8.01 -1.56 -11.05
N GLN A 8 7.05 -2.24 -10.46
CA GLN A 8 6.85 -2.25 -9.00
C GLN A 8 8.10 -2.76 -8.25
N ASP A 9 8.78 -3.79 -8.77
CA ASP A 9 10.00 -4.32 -8.15
C ASP A 9 11.14 -3.29 -8.21
N GLU A 10 11.32 -2.62 -9.34
CA GLU A 10 12.28 -1.53 -9.48
C GLU A 10 11.94 -0.34 -8.57
N TYR A 11 10.65 -0.02 -8.39
CA TYR A 11 10.22 0.99 -7.41
C TYR A 11 10.62 0.62 -5.98
N PHE A 12 10.44 -0.63 -5.56
CA PHE A 12 10.87 -1.06 -4.22
C PHE A 12 12.39 -1.08 -4.09
N ALA A 13 13.11 -1.40 -5.15
CA ALA A 13 14.57 -1.34 -5.18
C ALA A 13 15.13 0.09 -5.29
N LEU A 14 14.31 1.06 -5.76
CA LEU A 14 14.72 2.45 -5.94
C LEU A 14 15.06 3.08 -4.58
N ARG A 15 16.32 3.41 -4.40
CA ARG A 15 16.85 4.05 -3.20
C ARG A 15 17.65 5.28 -3.61
N GLY A 16 17.87 6.18 -2.67
CA GLY A 16 18.80 7.30 -2.79
C GLY A 16 19.86 7.21 -1.70
N ASP A 17 20.77 8.15 -1.71
CA ASP A 17 21.71 8.39 -0.60
C ASP A 17 21.71 9.90 -0.32
N PRO A 18 20.97 10.36 0.71
CA PRO A 18 20.12 9.61 1.65
C PRO A 18 18.89 8.95 1.00
N PRO A 19 18.25 7.97 1.67
CA PRO A 19 17.10 7.25 1.11
C PRO A 19 15.93 8.14 0.70
N LEU A 20 15.31 7.85 -0.46
CA LEU A 20 14.08 8.51 -0.90
C LEU A 20 12.93 8.20 0.05
N VAL A 21 12.29 9.22 0.60
CA VAL A 21 11.20 9.05 1.57
C VAL A 21 9.90 8.68 0.87
N SER A 22 9.31 7.56 1.24
CA SER A 22 7.97 7.14 0.81
C SER A 22 6.89 7.52 1.84
N SER A 23 5.62 7.43 1.45
CA SER A 23 4.49 7.66 2.36
C SER A 23 4.53 6.75 3.61
N THR A 24 4.97 5.49 3.45
CA THR A 24 5.14 4.54 4.56
C THR A 24 6.27 4.96 5.51
N MET A 25 7.39 5.42 4.96
CA MET A 25 8.53 5.92 5.73
C MET A 25 8.14 7.18 6.51
N LEU A 26 7.46 8.13 5.85
CA LEU A 26 6.97 9.34 6.49
C LEU A 26 5.96 9.03 7.61
N LYS A 27 5.10 8.05 7.39
CA LYS A 27 4.17 7.56 8.42
C LYS A 27 4.92 6.98 9.63
N CYS A 28 5.97 6.18 9.42
CA CYS A 28 6.83 5.67 10.49
C CYS A 28 7.45 6.82 11.28
N PHE A 29 8.01 7.84 10.61
CA PHE A 29 8.57 9.02 11.27
C PHE A 29 7.54 9.71 12.18
N ARG A 30 6.33 9.92 11.69
CA ARG A 30 5.26 10.63 12.41
C ARG A 30 4.62 9.82 13.56
N GLN A 31 4.58 8.49 13.46
CA GLN A 31 3.93 7.63 14.45
C GLN A 31 4.91 7.06 15.47
N ASP A 32 6.07 6.61 14.97
CA ASP A 32 7.03 5.84 15.77
C ASP A 32 8.25 6.69 16.14
N GLY A 33 8.35 7.92 15.61
CA GLY A 33 9.35 8.91 15.93
C GLY A 33 10.64 8.82 15.11
N PRO A 34 11.48 9.89 15.19
CA PRO A 34 12.70 10.02 14.40
C PRO A 34 13.70 8.87 14.61
N TRP A 35 13.88 8.39 15.83
CA TRP A 35 14.81 7.30 16.11
C TRP A 35 14.39 5.99 15.41
N THR A 36 13.11 5.60 15.50
CA THR A 36 12.59 4.39 14.85
C THR A 36 12.70 4.51 13.33
N TYR A 37 12.34 5.67 12.78
CA TYR A 37 12.50 5.95 11.35
C TYR A 37 13.96 5.76 10.90
N HIS A 38 14.91 6.37 11.61
CA HIS A 38 16.33 6.24 11.29
C HIS A 38 16.79 4.78 11.35
N HIS A 39 16.46 4.07 12.44
CA HIS A 39 16.88 2.69 12.65
C HIS A 39 16.36 1.76 11.53
N VAL A 40 15.07 1.92 11.15
CA VAL A 40 14.43 1.03 10.17
C VAL A 40 14.78 1.43 8.72
N HIS A 41 14.76 2.72 8.41
CA HIS A 41 14.76 3.20 7.03
C HIS A 41 16.08 3.82 6.58
N GLU A 42 16.75 4.58 7.44
CA GLU A 42 18.04 5.20 7.11
C GLU A 42 19.20 4.21 7.31
N ALA A 43 19.33 3.66 8.51
CA ALA A 43 20.39 2.72 8.86
C ALA A 43 20.08 1.26 8.39
N GLN A 44 18.84 0.95 8.01
CA GLN A 44 18.41 -0.37 7.56
C GLN A 44 18.69 -1.52 8.56
N LEU A 45 18.61 -1.21 9.85
CA LEU A 45 18.83 -2.17 10.94
C LEU A 45 17.53 -2.84 11.42
N GLY A 46 16.38 -2.46 10.85
CA GLY A 46 15.08 -3.04 11.18
C GLY A 46 14.90 -4.46 10.60
N GLU A 47 14.30 -5.35 11.38
CA GLU A 47 13.93 -6.67 10.91
C GLU A 47 12.88 -6.59 9.79
N PRO A 48 13.03 -7.37 8.70
CA PRO A 48 12.02 -7.44 7.65
C PRO A 48 10.70 -7.94 8.22
N ARG A 49 9.63 -7.16 8.07
CA ARG A 49 8.29 -7.61 8.48
C ARG A 49 7.77 -8.63 7.49
N SER A 50 7.41 -9.81 7.96
CA SER A 50 6.72 -10.80 7.13
C SER A 50 5.32 -10.30 6.76
N ALA A 51 4.94 -10.43 5.48
CA ALA A 51 3.61 -10.05 5.04
C ALA A 51 2.55 -11.00 5.63
N SER A 52 1.53 -10.44 6.28
CA SER A 52 0.37 -11.20 6.75
C SER A 52 -0.44 -11.77 5.58
N ALA A 53 -1.29 -12.76 5.84
CA ALA A 53 -2.20 -13.30 4.81
C ALA A 53 -3.08 -12.21 4.17
N SER A 54 -3.57 -11.26 5.00
CA SER A 54 -4.36 -10.12 4.51
C SER A 54 -3.54 -9.20 3.60
N MET A 55 -2.27 -8.93 3.94
CA MET A 55 -1.39 -8.11 3.09
C MET A 55 -1.12 -8.79 1.74
N LYS A 56 -0.94 -10.13 1.73
CA LYS A 56 -0.75 -10.89 0.48
C LYS A 56 -1.97 -10.79 -0.44
N ILE A 57 -3.18 -10.93 0.11
CA ILE A 57 -4.43 -10.72 -0.66
C ILE A 57 -4.50 -9.29 -1.20
N GLY A 58 -4.14 -8.29 -0.39
CA GLY A 58 -4.08 -6.89 -0.81
C GLY A 58 -3.15 -6.70 -2.00
N THR A 59 -1.91 -7.20 -1.92
CA THR A 59 -0.92 -7.10 -3.01
C THR A 59 -1.42 -7.74 -4.30
N LEU A 60 -1.96 -8.97 -4.22
CA LEU A 60 -2.52 -9.67 -5.38
C LEU A 60 -3.70 -8.92 -6.00
N PHE A 61 -4.56 -8.35 -5.15
CA PHE A 61 -5.71 -7.57 -5.63
C PHE A 61 -5.26 -6.28 -6.33
N HIS A 62 -4.28 -5.55 -5.79
CA HIS A 62 -3.72 -4.35 -6.41
C HIS A 62 -3.12 -4.66 -7.78
N ASP A 63 -2.28 -5.71 -7.86
CA ASP A 63 -1.70 -6.16 -9.13
C ASP A 63 -2.79 -6.51 -10.16
N PHE A 64 -3.82 -7.27 -9.76
CA PHE A 64 -4.93 -7.63 -10.64
C PHE A 64 -5.72 -6.42 -11.13
N ALA A 65 -6.01 -5.48 -10.24
CA ALA A 65 -6.74 -4.25 -10.57
C ALA A 65 -5.90 -3.32 -11.47
N ALA A 66 -4.59 -3.21 -11.23
CA ALA A 66 -3.66 -2.45 -12.07
C ALA A 66 -3.61 -2.99 -13.51
N HIS A 67 -3.76 -4.30 -13.68
CA HIS A 67 -3.78 -4.96 -14.99
C HIS A 67 -5.19 -5.18 -15.56
N CYS A 68 -6.17 -4.42 -15.08
CA CYS A 68 -7.55 -4.44 -15.56
C CYS A 68 -8.20 -5.84 -15.51
N GLY A 69 -7.89 -6.64 -14.48
CA GLY A 69 -8.41 -7.97 -14.31
C GLY A 69 -7.66 -9.08 -15.08
N ALA A 70 -6.48 -8.78 -15.61
CA ALA A 70 -5.59 -9.79 -16.20
C ALA A 70 -4.63 -10.32 -15.12
N PRO A 71 -4.71 -11.61 -14.73
CA PRO A 71 -3.85 -12.14 -13.68
C PRO A 71 -2.40 -12.28 -14.16
N LYS A 72 -1.47 -11.78 -13.36
CA LYS A 72 -0.03 -12.02 -13.50
C LYS A 72 0.43 -13.16 -12.57
N TRP A 73 -0.41 -14.15 -12.40
CA TRP A 73 -0.08 -15.34 -11.60
C TRP A 73 -0.55 -16.62 -12.27
N LYS A 74 0.06 -17.71 -11.86
CA LYS A 74 -0.35 -19.06 -12.24
C LYS A 74 -1.25 -19.63 -11.16
N VAL A 75 -2.45 -20.09 -11.54
CA VAL A 75 -3.40 -20.67 -10.60
C VAL A 75 -2.98 -22.09 -10.24
N MET A 76 -2.83 -22.35 -8.94
CA MET A 76 -2.60 -23.69 -8.42
C MET A 76 -3.91 -24.48 -8.45
N PRO A 77 -3.97 -25.65 -9.09
CA PRO A 77 -5.18 -26.45 -9.13
C PRO A 77 -5.54 -27.00 -7.75
N ASN A 78 -6.84 -27.17 -7.50
CA ASN A 78 -7.33 -27.83 -6.29
C ASN A 78 -7.20 -29.36 -6.36
N ASN A 79 -7.23 -29.90 -7.59
CA ASN A 79 -7.20 -31.34 -7.82
C ASN A 79 -5.90 -31.76 -8.53
N TYR A 80 -5.46 -32.95 -8.21
CA TYR A 80 -4.38 -33.64 -8.91
C TYR A 80 -4.87 -34.13 -10.30
N THR A 81 -3.97 -34.64 -11.13
CA THR A 81 -4.25 -35.08 -12.52
C THR A 81 -5.28 -36.19 -12.64
N ASP A 82 -5.55 -36.94 -11.59
CA ASP A 82 -6.57 -37.98 -11.50
C ASP A 82 -7.94 -37.48 -11.01
N GLY A 83 -8.06 -36.15 -10.74
CA GLY A 83 -9.27 -35.54 -10.23
C GLY A 83 -9.41 -35.56 -8.68
N GLU A 84 -8.52 -36.25 -7.96
CA GLU A 84 -8.53 -36.22 -6.50
C GLU A 84 -8.07 -34.84 -5.96
N PRO A 85 -8.62 -34.39 -4.83
CA PRO A 85 -8.11 -33.19 -4.15
C PRO A 85 -6.62 -33.29 -3.83
N ILE A 86 -5.90 -32.20 -4.05
CA ILE A 86 -4.45 -32.17 -3.75
C ILE A 86 -4.21 -32.42 -2.26
N ASN A 87 -3.39 -33.44 -1.98
CA ASN A 87 -2.97 -33.78 -0.65
C ASN A 87 -1.43 -33.74 -0.56
N LEU A 88 -0.88 -32.66 0.00
CA LEU A 88 0.56 -32.45 0.12
C LEU A 88 1.28 -33.47 1.04
N ARG A 89 0.58 -34.40 1.69
CA ARG A 89 1.19 -35.55 2.36
C ARG A 89 1.62 -36.63 1.37
N LYS A 90 0.98 -36.74 0.20
CA LYS A 90 1.39 -37.64 -0.89
C LYS A 90 2.59 -37.03 -1.64
N LYS A 91 3.62 -37.84 -1.89
CA LYS A 91 4.85 -37.38 -2.56
C LYS A 91 4.58 -36.84 -3.97
N ALA A 92 3.81 -37.59 -4.78
CA ALA A 92 3.45 -37.18 -6.14
C ALA A 92 2.73 -35.84 -6.22
N HIS A 93 1.82 -35.57 -5.26
CA HIS A 93 1.10 -34.28 -5.19
C HIS A 93 2.02 -33.13 -4.80
N ARG A 94 3.04 -33.36 -3.96
CA ARG A 94 4.05 -32.33 -3.63
C ARG A 94 4.94 -32.02 -4.82
N GLU A 95 5.35 -33.06 -5.57
CA GLU A 95 6.18 -32.90 -6.79
C GLU A 95 5.41 -32.10 -7.82
N PHE A 96 4.19 -32.49 -8.13
CA PHE A 96 3.30 -31.77 -9.06
C PHE A 96 3.08 -30.30 -8.64
N PHE A 97 2.87 -30.06 -7.35
CA PHE A 97 2.72 -28.71 -6.79
C PHE A 97 4.01 -27.89 -6.96
N GLY A 98 5.16 -28.54 -6.69
CA GLY A 98 6.48 -27.94 -6.86
C GLY A 98 6.80 -27.60 -8.31
N GLU A 99 6.40 -28.45 -9.26
CA GLU A 99 6.55 -28.19 -10.70
C GLU A 99 5.80 -26.93 -11.14
N ILE A 100 4.53 -26.76 -10.70
CA ILE A 100 3.75 -25.56 -11.02
C ILE A 100 4.39 -24.31 -10.39
N GLN A 101 4.86 -24.40 -9.16
CA GLN A 101 5.56 -23.28 -8.52
C GLN A 101 6.85 -22.91 -9.26
N GLN A 102 7.60 -23.92 -9.71
CA GLN A 102 8.82 -23.67 -10.47
C GLN A 102 8.50 -23.06 -11.84
N GLN A 103 7.48 -23.58 -12.54
CA GLN A 103 7.04 -22.99 -13.81
C GLN A 103 6.59 -21.54 -13.66
N ALA A 104 5.84 -21.21 -12.62
CA ALA A 104 5.46 -19.83 -12.34
C ALA A 104 6.69 -18.93 -12.14
N LYS A 105 7.67 -19.41 -11.40
CA LYS A 105 8.92 -18.70 -11.17
C LYS A 105 9.73 -18.50 -12.46
N ASP A 106 9.81 -19.52 -13.31
CA ASP A 106 10.53 -19.48 -14.60
C ASP A 106 9.84 -18.50 -15.57
N GLU A 107 8.53 -18.35 -15.48
CA GLU A 107 7.71 -17.39 -16.24
C GLU A 107 7.74 -15.97 -15.62
N GLY A 108 8.47 -15.75 -14.53
CA GLY A 108 8.49 -14.46 -13.80
C GLY A 108 7.17 -14.12 -13.13
N THR A 109 6.33 -15.14 -12.84
CA THR A 109 5.04 -15.00 -12.17
C THR A 109 5.06 -15.69 -10.80
N ILE A 110 3.96 -15.59 -10.06
CA ILE A 110 3.80 -16.29 -8.77
C ILE A 110 2.70 -17.33 -8.88
N ALA A 111 2.81 -18.40 -8.09
CA ALA A 111 1.77 -19.41 -7.97
C ALA A 111 0.77 -19.01 -6.88
N VAL A 112 -0.52 -18.95 -7.23
CA VAL A 112 -1.62 -18.54 -6.34
C VAL A 112 -2.63 -19.66 -6.23
N GLY A 113 -3.05 -20.00 -5.01
CA GLY A 113 -4.06 -21.02 -4.77
C GLY A 113 -5.39 -20.69 -5.43
N TRP A 114 -6.11 -21.72 -5.88
CA TRP A 114 -7.42 -21.57 -6.56
C TRP A 114 -8.38 -20.66 -5.78
N GLU A 115 -8.60 -20.94 -4.50
CA GLU A 115 -9.51 -20.16 -3.67
C GLU A 115 -9.11 -18.68 -3.55
N GLN A 116 -7.81 -18.41 -3.49
CA GLN A 116 -7.31 -17.04 -3.46
C GLN A 116 -7.52 -16.34 -4.80
N SER A 117 -7.26 -17.02 -5.92
CA SER A 117 -7.49 -16.51 -7.26
C SER A 117 -8.97 -16.19 -7.49
N GLU A 118 -9.87 -17.12 -7.19
CA GLU A 118 -11.32 -16.93 -7.24
C GLU A 118 -11.79 -15.73 -6.41
N LYS A 119 -11.25 -15.62 -5.20
CA LYS A 119 -11.55 -14.51 -4.29
C LYS A 119 -11.17 -13.16 -4.90
N ILE A 120 -9.98 -13.05 -5.47
CA ILE A 120 -9.48 -11.81 -6.06
C ILE A 120 -10.32 -11.42 -7.28
N ILE A 121 -10.67 -12.39 -8.11
CA ILE A 121 -11.56 -12.18 -9.27
C ILE A 121 -12.91 -11.62 -8.80
N LYS A 122 -13.56 -12.27 -7.83
CA LYS A 122 -14.85 -11.79 -7.28
C LYS A 122 -14.76 -10.41 -6.64
N MET A 123 -13.65 -10.09 -5.98
CA MET A 123 -13.41 -8.76 -5.47
C MET A 123 -13.33 -7.73 -6.59
N TYR A 124 -12.67 -8.04 -7.69
CA TYR A 124 -12.57 -7.13 -8.84
C TYR A 124 -13.90 -7.03 -9.61
N ASP A 125 -14.65 -8.13 -9.74
CA ASP A 125 -15.98 -8.11 -10.31
C ASP A 125 -16.91 -7.15 -9.56
N SER A 126 -16.77 -7.06 -8.22
CA SER A 126 -17.54 -6.12 -7.43
C SER A 126 -17.13 -4.66 -7.66
N VAL A 127 -15.86 -4.39 -7.98
CA VAL A 127 -15.39 -3.07 -8.41
C VAL A 127 -16.08 -2.68 -9.72
N LEU A 128 -16.14 -3.59 -10.68
CA LEU A 128 -16.77 -3.37 -11.97
C LEU A 128 -18.32 -3.28 -11.88
N ALA A 129 -18.92 -3.97 -10.92
CA ALA A 129 -20.35 -3.90 -10.66
C ALA A 129 -20.79 -2.56 -10.03
N ASN A 130 -19.89 -1.87 -9.34
CA ASN A 130 -20.15 -0.53 -8.84
C ASN A 130 -20.01 0.48 -10.00
N LYS A 131 -21.15 0.96 -10.50
CA LYS A 131 -21.21 1.83 -11.68
C LYS A 131 -20.31 3.06 -11.58
N GLN A 132 -20.30 3.73 -10.42
CA GLN A 132 -19.50 4.94 -10.21
C GLN A 132 -17.99 4.64 -10.27
N ILE A 133 -17.56 3.54 -9.64
CA ILE A 133 -16.16 3.12 -9.67
C ILE A 133 -15.78 2.70 -11.08
N ALA A 134 -16.61 1.88 -11.74
CA ALA A 134 -16.36 1.40 -13.10
C ALA A 134 -16.19 2.56 -14.08
N GLU A 135 -17.09 3.57 -14.04
CA GLU A 135 -16.99 4.76 -14.88
C GLU A 135 -15.70 5.56 -14.64
N MET A 136 -15.21 5.59 -13.39
CA MET A 136 -13.95 6.26 -13.06
C MET A 136 -12.74 5.50 -13.62
N ILE A 137 -12.64 4.21 -13.37
CA ILE A 137 -11.47 3.41 -13.73
C ILE A 137 -11.38 3.06 -15.23
N GLN A 138 -12.50 3.23 -15.98
CA GLN A 138 -12.55 3.08 -17.44
C GLN A 138 -12.08 4.35 -18.18
N GLN A 139 -11.92 5.47 -17.49
CA GLN A 139 -11.33 6.66 -18.09
C GLN A 139 -9.88 6.41 -18.48
N GLU A 140 -9.36 7.25 -19.37
CA GLU A 140 -7.95 7.21 -19.71
C GLU A 140 -7.10 7.48 -18.46
N ALA A 141 -6.27 6.53 -18.11
CA ALA A 141 -5.51 6.51 -16.87
C ALA A 141 -4.15 5.87 -17.05
N LYS A 142 -3.19 6.34 -16.27
CA LYS A 142 -1.95 5.61 -16.00
C LYS A 142 -2.12 4.78 -14.73
N ARG A 143 -1.52 3.59 -14.70
CA ARG A 143 -1.62 2.64 -13.60
C ARG A 143 -0.24 2.34 -13.05
N GLU A 144 -0.16 2.06 -11.74
CA GLU A 144 1.10 1.84 -11.02
C GLU A 144 2.14 2.93 -11.33
N VAL A 145 1.68 4.18 -11.30
CA VAL A 145 2.50 5.33 -11.70
C VAL A 145 3.53 5.61 -10.63
N VAL A 146 4.79 5.43 -10.96
CA VAL A 146 5.91 5.80 -10.09
C VAL A 146 6.31 7.25 -10.33
N ALA A 147 6.48 8.00 -9.26
CA ALA A 147 7.05 9.33 -9.31
C ALA A 147 8.12 9.53 -8.24
N THR A 148 9.08 10.40 -8.57
CA THR A 148 10.03 10.99 -7.64
C THR A 148 9.93 12.50 -7.65
N GLY A 149 10.40 13.14 -6.61
CA GLY A 149 10.42 14.60 -6.50
C GLY A 149 11.09 15.04 -5.22
N THR A 150 11.10 16.34 -4.97
CA THR A 150 11.64 16.93 -3.74
C THR A 150 10.52 17.71 -3.06
N ILE A 151 10.29 17.46 -1.78
CA ILE A 151 9.33 18.17 -0.93
C ILE A 151 10.08 18.57 0.35
N GLU A 152 10.07 19.87 0.68
CA GLU A 152 10.79 20.43 1.85
C GLU A 152 12.25 19.96 1.91
N ASP A 153 12.98 20.10 0.80
CA ASP A 153 14.40 19.69 0.63
C ASP A 153 14.67 18.19 0.89
N VAL A 154 13.64 17.36 0.87
CA VAL A 154 13.75 15.90 1.01
C VAL A 154 13.32 15.24 -0.29
N ASP A 155 14.18 14.37 -0.82
CA ASP A 155 13.85 13.56 -1.97
C ASP A 155 12.87 12.47 -1.58
N VAL A 156 11.77 12.40 -2.35
CA VAL A 156 10.64 11.53 -2.07
C VAL A 156 10.32 10.63 -3.25
N LYS A 157 9.67 9.50 -2.98
CA LYS A 157 9.12 8.61 -4.00
C LYS A 157 7.72 8.14 -3.65
N GLY A 158 6.90 7.91 -4.66
CA GLY A 158 5.56 7.35 -4.51
C GLY A 158 5.14 6.54 -5.71
N MET A 159 4.20 5.63 -5.50
CA MET A 159 3.56 4.86 -6.56
C MET A 159 2.05 4.95 -6.36
N ALA A 160 1.35 5.57 -7.31
CA ALA A 160 -0.10 5.67 -7.31
C ALA A 160 -0.71 4.49 -8.08
N ASP A 161 -1.73 3.83 -7.51
CA ASP A 161 -2.38 2.69 -8.16
C ASP A 161 -3.01 3.12 -9.50
N VAL A 162 -3.74 4.25 -9.50
CA VAL A 162 -4.33 4.84 -10.72
C VAL A 162 -4.21 6.36 -10.66
N LEU A 163 -3.73 6.94 -11.76
CA LEU A 163 -3.68 8.38 -11.99
C LEU A 163 -4.46 8.70 -13.27
N LEU A 164 -5.61 9.36 -13.14
CA LEU A 164 -6.43 9.82 -14.26
C LEU A 164 -5.84 11.08 -14.90
N ASN A 165 -6.21 11.34 -16.15
CA ASN A 165 -5.72 12.51 -16.89
C ASN A 165 -6.13 13.86 -16.26
N ASP A 166 -7.26 13.89 -15.52
CA ASP A 166 -7.69 15.06 -14.75
C ASP A 166 -6.95 15.23 -13.41
N ARG A 167 -5.90 14.47 -13.19
CA ARG A 167 -5.10 14.41 -11.95
C ARG A 167 -5.87 13.90 -10.72
N THR A 168 -6.92 13.10 -10.95
CA THR A 168 -7.55 12.33 -9.88
C THR A 168 -6.71 11.10 -9.58
N ILE A 169 -6.42 10.88 -8.30
CA ILE A 169 -5.72 9.69 -7.82
C ILE A 169 -6.74 8.72 -7.21
N ILE A 170 -6.65 7.45 -7.60
CA ILE A 170 -7.44 6.37 -7.02
C ILE A 170 -6.46 5.38 -6.36
N ASP A 171 -6.74 5.03 -5.14
CA ASP A 171 -5.94 4.10 -4.33
C ASP A 171 -6.85 2.94 -3.88
N TYR A 172 -6.45 1.71 -4.19
CA TYR A 172 -7.20 0.52 -3.81
C TYR A 172 -6.85 0.10 -2.38
N LYS A 173 -7.87 -0.33 -1.63
CA LYS A 173 -7.68 -0.91 -0.31
C LYS A 173 -8.54 -2.16 -0.16
N THR A 174 -7.98 -3.22 0.38
CA THR A 174 -8.77 -4.38 0.80
C THR A 174 -9.12 -4.25 2.27
N THR A 175 -10.35 -4.62 2.65
CA THR A 175 -10.83 -4.47 4.02
C THR A 175 -11.58 -5.69 4.51
N SER A 176 -11.49 -5.93 5.83
CA SER A 176 -12.33 -6.89 6.56
C SER A 176 -13.48 -6.22 7.32
N ARG A 177 -13.76 -4.93 7.04
CA ARG A 177 -14.86 -4.20 7.69
C ARG A 177 -16.20 -4.57 7.09
N HIS A 178 -17.22 -4.63 7.94
CA HIS A 178 -18.58 -5.00 7.55
C HIS A 178 -19.40 -3.82 7.06
N THR A 179 -19.11 -2.62 7.53
CA THR A 179 -19.87 -1.41 7.21
C THR A 179 -18.98 -0.31 6.61
N PRO A 180 -19.55 0.61 5.81
CA PRO A 180 -18.85 1.79 5.35
C PRO A 180 -18.30 2.66 6.50
N GLU A 181 -19.06 2.77 7.59
CA GLU A 181 -18.72 3.55 8.78
C GLU A 181 -17.49 3.00 9.50
N ASP A 182 -17.36 1.66 9.59
CA ASP A 182 -16.19 1.02 10.16
C ASP A 182 -14.93 1.31 9.34
N PHE A 183 -15.06 1.34 8.01
CA PHE A 183 -13.92 1.66 7.14
C PHE A 183 -13.51 3.15 7.26
N LEU A 184 -14.46 4.06 7.50
CA LEU A 184 -14.13 5.46 7.79
C LEU A 184 -13.21 5.58 9.02
N GLN A 185 -13.42 4.76 10.05
CA GLN A 185 -12.52 4.71 11.20
C GLN A 185 -11.11 4.21 10.79
N ASP A 186 -11.05 3.26 9.87
CA ASP A 186 -9.76 2.75 9.35
C ASP A 186 -8.99 3.81 8.55
N ILE A 187 -9.66 4.73 7.87
CA ILE A 187 -9.00 5.87 7.19
C ILE A 187 -8.17 6.68 8.20
N TYR A 188 -8.70 6.92 9.39
CA TYR A 188 -7.96 7.61 10.45
C TYR A 188 -6.96 6.68 11.16
N ARG A 189 -7.36 5.48 11.51
CA ARG A 189 -6.54 4.50 12.22
C ARG A 189 -5.27 4.15 11.45
N PHE A 190 -5.39 3.85 10.16
CA PHE A 190 -4.28 3.49 9.29
C PHE A 190 -3.63 4.70 8.60
N ARG A 191 -4.14 5.91 8.90
CA ARG A 191 -3.59 7.16 8.36
C ARG A 191 -3.62 7.22 6.82
N TYR A 192 -4.66 6.70 6.18
CA TYR A 192 -4.80 6.78 4.72
C TYR A 192 -4.89 8.22 4.22
N HIS A 193 -5.45 9.14 5.01
CA HIS A 193 -5.45 10.57 4.70
C HIS A 193 -4.03 11.19 4.67
N TRP A 194 -3.05 10.64 5.41
CA TRP A 194 -1.66 11.07 5.30
C TRP A 194 -1.03 10.60 3.99
N GLN A 195 -1.31 9.35 3.58
CA GLN A 195 -0.89 8.81 2.29
C GLN A 195 -1.51 9.61 1.15
N ALA A 196 -2.83 9.89 1.23
CA ALA A 196 -3.53 10.72 0.25
C ALA A 196 -2.87 12.09 0.10
N ALA A 197 -2.61 12.78 1.21
CA ALA A 197 -1.96 14.08 1.21
C ALA A 197 -0.53 14.04 0.61
N PHE A 198 0.23 13.00 0.92
CA PHE A 198 1.58 12.79 0.36
C PHE A 198 1.52 12.58 -1.16
N TYR A 199 0.59 11.77 -1.66
CA TYR A 199 0.44 11.54 -3.09
C TYR A 199 -0.11 12.77 -3.80
N MET A 200 -1.07 13.48 -3.19
CA MET A 200 -1.58 14.74 -3.73
C MET A 200 -0.47 15.78 -3.89
N ASP A 201 0.45 15.85 -2.94
CA ASP A 201 1.61 16.76 -3.01
C ASP A 201 2.61 16.31 -4.09
N LEU A 202 3.02 15.03 -4.07
CA LEU A 202 3.99 14.49 -5.03
C LEU A 202 3.47 14.51 -6.48
N PHE A 203 2.24 14.04 -6.72
CA PHE A 203 1.65 13.94 -8.06
C PHE A 203 0.92 15.21 -8.51
N THR A 204 0.94 16.29 -7.71
CA THR A 204 0.13 17.49 -7.95
C THR A 204 -1.35 17.17 -8.24
N GLY A 205 -1.88 16.19 -7.49
CA GLY A 205 -3.25 15.69 -7.66
C GLY A 205 -4.31 16.73 -7.31
N LEU A 206 -5.51 16.58 -7.87
CA LEU A 206 -6.65 17.48 -7.61
C LEU A 206 -7.72 16.80 -6.72
N LYS A 207 -7.87 15.49 -6.83
CA LYS A 207 -8.82 14.70 -6.05
C LYS A 207 -8.18 13.38 -5.65
N PHE A 208 -8.58 12.86 -4.51
CA PHE A 208 -8.13 11.56 -4.03
C PHE A 208 -9.31 10.69 -3.61
N TYR A 209 -9.38 9.50 -4.20
CA TYR A 209 -10.40 8.51 -3.89
C TYR A 209 -9.75 7.23 -3.37
N ILE A 210 -10.44 6.59 -2.42
CA ILE A 210 -10.14 5.23 -2.00
C ILE A 210 -11.25 4.32 -2.51
N VAL A 211 -10.88 3.27 -3.24
CA VAL A 211 -11.75 2.16 -3.57
C VAL A 211 -11.49 1.05 -2.55
N ALA A 212 -12.37 0.94 -1.56
CA ALA A 212 -12.26 -0.09 -0.54
C ALA A 212 -13.08 -1.32 -0.92
N VAL A 213 -12.44 -2.49 -0.97
CA VAL A 213 -13.08 -3.74 -1.36
C VAL A 213 -13.05 -4.73 -0.21
N ARG A 214 -14.19 -5.28 0.16
CA ARG A 214 -14.25 -6.33 1.18
C ARG A 214 -13.51 -7.57 0.72
N ASN A 215 -12.73 -8.15 1.59
CA ASN A 215 -12.00 -9.39 1.34
C ASN A 215 -12.79 -10.66 1.75
N PHE A 216 -14.11 -10.56 1.84
CA PHE A 216 -15.05 -11.65 2.14
C PHE A 216 -16.42 -11.35 1.47
N GLU A 217 -17.25 -12.38 1.30
CA GLU A 217 -18.56 -12.24 0.66
C GLU A 217 -19.47 -11.22 1.39
N PRO A 218 -20.22 -10.39 0.61
CA PRO A 218 -20.37 -10.40 -0.85
C PRO A 218 -19.30 -9.62 -1.63
N TYR A 219 -18.12 -9.40 -1.10
CA TYR A 219 -16.98 -8.68 -1.73
C TYR A 219 -17.30 -7.25 -2.20
N GLU A 220 -18.18 -6.57 -1.51
CA GLU A 220 -18.67 -5.26 -1.90
C GLU A 220 -17.55 -4.21 -2.03
N ALA A 221 -17.60 -3.44 -3.12
CA ALA A 221 -16.69 -2.32 -3.36
C ALA A 221 -17.35 -0.99 -3.03
N MET A 222 -16.65 -0.16 -2.26
CA MET A 222 -17.10 1.14 -1.77
C MET A 222 -16.14 2.24 -2.22
N LEU A 223 -16.69 3.40 -2.60
CA LEU A 223 -15.92 4.57 -3.02
C LEU A 223 -15.93 5.63 -1.93
N TYR A 224 -14.75 6.09 -1.54
CA TYR A 224 -14.56 7.18 -0.57
C TYR A 224 -13.77 8.30 -1.20
N GLN A 225 -14.28 9.50 -1.14
CA GLN A 225 -13.51 10.71 -1.46
C GLN A 225 -12.88 11.26 -0.18
N ILE A 226 -11.59 11.50 -0.18
CA ILE A 226 -10.92 12.18 0.93
C ILE A 226 -11.17 13.68 0.78
N PRO A 227 -11.80 14.35 1.77
CA PRO A 227 -12.13 15.78 1.69
C PRO A 227 -10.86 16.63 1.55
N GLU A 228 -10.95 17.69 0.76
CA GLU A 228 -9.82 18.61 0.54
C GLU A 228 -9.29 19.21 1.85
N SER A 229 -10.19 19.59 2.76
CA SER A 229 -9.80 20.12 4.09
C SER A 229 -8.93 19.15 4.88
N LEU A 230 -9.25 17.86 4.84
CA LEU A 230 -8.47 16.81 5.50
C LEU A 230 -7.12 16.60 4.81
N ILE A 231 -7.10 16.65 3.47
CA ILE A 231 -5.86 16.56 2.68
C ILE A 231 -4.95 17.74 3.01
N GLN A 232 -5.46 18.97 3.00
CA GLN A 232 -4.67 20.17 3.30
C GLN A 232 -4.09 20.17 4.71
N MET A 233 -4.87 19.71 5.69
CA MET A 233 -4.38 19.56 7.07
C MET A 233 -3.25 18.52 7.14
N ALA A 234 -3.44 17.36 6.51
CA ALA A 234 -2.46 16.28 6.50
C ALA A 234 -1.20 16.68 5.70
N MET A 235 -1.34 17.43 4.61
CA MET A 235 -0.24 17.92 3.78
C MET A 235 0.68 18.85 4.57
N ARG A 236 0.13 19.83 5.30
CA ARG A 236 0.92 20.70 6.19
C ARG A 236 1.71 19.88 7.21
N SER A 237 1.07 18.90 7.81
CA SER A 237 1.70 18.04 8.81
C SER A 237 2.76 17.08 8.21
N ASN A 238 2.54 16.61 6.96
CA ASN A 238 3.54 15.83 6.22
C ASN A 238 4.77 16.68 5.89
N ARG A 239 4.58 17.91 5.42
CA ARG A 239 5.68 18.83 5.09
C ARG A 239 6.50 19.20 6.32
N GLN A 240 5.82 19.46 7.46
CA GLN A 240 6.52 19.67 8.72
C GLN A 240 7.41 18.49 9.09
N ALA A 241 6.90 17.25 8.95
CA ALA A 241 7.68 16.06 9.25
C ALA A 241 8.85 15.87 8.26
N LEU A 242 8.68 16.23 6.98
CA LEU A 242 9.80 16.21 6.01
C LEU A 242 10.86 17.24 6.36
N THR A 243 10.48 18.47 6.74
CA THR A 243 11.41 19.48 7.24
C THR A 243 12.20 18.98 8.46
N GLU A 244 11.54 18.25 9.35
CA GLU A 244 12.20 17.66 10.53
C GLU A 244 13.15 16.51 10.13
N ILE A 245 12.81 15.68 9.14
CA ILE A 245 13.71 14.67 8.55
C ILE A 245 14.95 15.35 7.97
N ALA A 246 14.78 16.41 7.17
CA ALA A 246 15.88 17.16 6.58
C ALA A 246 16.82 17.71 7.67
N TRP A 247 16.23 18.27 8.72
CA TRP A 247 17.01 18.78 9.87
C TRP A 247 17.77 17.65 10.60
N CYS A 248 17.11 16.53 10.92
CA CYS A 248 17.75 15.37 11.54
C CYS A 248 18.95 14.86 10.72
N ARG A 249 18.80 14.81 9.39
CA ARG A 249 19.88 14.44 8.46
C ARG A 249 21.04 15.43 8.51
N ALA A 250 20.73 16.72 8.48
CA ALA A 250 21.73 17.79 8.49
C ALA A 250 22.60 17.79 9.78
N ILE A 251 21.95 17.63 10.93
CA ILE A 251 22.67 17.59 12.22
C ILE A 251 23.19 16.19 12.58
N ARG A 252 22.87 15.16 11.77
CA ARG A 252 23.21 13.75 12.02
C ARG A 252 22.76 13.26 13.41
N SER A 253 21.59 13.71 13.84
CA SER A 253 21.04 13.35 15.15
C SER A 253 19.56 13.01 15.03
N TRP A 254 19.17 11.87 15.60
CA TRP A 254 17.84 11.32 15.55
C TRP A 254 17.34 11.11 16.97
N HIS A 255 16.40 11.92 17.41
CA HIS A 255 15.95 11.91 18.79
C HIS A 255 15.28 10.57 19.12
N SER A 256 15.68 9.99 20.25
CA SER A 256 14.90 8.92 20.86
C SER A 256 13.57 9.48 21.36
N PRO A 257 12.43 8.81 21.18
CA PRO A 257 11.19 9.25 21.81
C PRO A 257 11.33 9.12 23.32
N GLY A 258 11.68 10.21 23.98
CA GLY A 258 11.56 10.53 25.40
C GLY A 258 11.61 9.43 26.47
N TRP A 259 12.46 8.40 26.28
CA TRP A 259 12.68 7.34 27.29
C TRP A 259 13.68 7.75 28.39
N GLU A 260 14.13 8.98 28.35
CA GLU A 260 15.05 9.53 29.33
C GLU A 260 14.31 10.06 30.56
N GLY A 261 13.74 9.18 31.35
CA GLY A 261 13.11 9.53 32.63
C GLY A 261 11.66 9.01 32.76
N PRO A 262 11.06 9.16 33.95
CA PRO A 262 9.69 8.70 34.17
C PRO A 262 8.68 9.51 33.36
N ILE A 263 7.89 8.83 32.54
CA ILE A 263 6.79 9.45 31.79
C ILE A 263 5.64 9.67 32.78
N ASN A 264 5.23 10.92 32.99
CA ASN A 264 4.02 11.21 33.75
C ASN A 264 2.80 10.76 32.94
N ILE A 265 1.99 9.89 33.53
CA ILE A 265 0.79 9.31 32.89
C ILE A 265 -0.22 10.41 32.49
N GLU A 266 -0.28 11.52 33.25
CA GLU A 266 -1.14 12.66 32.95
C GLU A 266 -0.73 13.37 31.64
N ASP A 267 0.57 13.50 31.38
CA ASP A 267 1.10 14.10 30.13
C ASP A 267 0.77 13.21 28.90
N GLY A 268 0.72 11.89 29.09
CA GLY A 268 0.39 10.91 28.04
C GLY A 268 -1.09 10.95 27.61
N ILE A 269 -1.98 11.37 28.50
CA ILE A 269 -3.42 11.49 28.22
C ILE A 269 -3.69 12.75 27.36
N GLN A 270 -3.04 13.87 27.67
CA GLN A 270 -3.22 15.13 26.95
C GLN A 270 -2.72 15.08 25.50
N ARG A 271 -1.65 14.30 25.19
CA ARG A 271 -1.13 14.13 23.83
C ARG A 271 -2.00 13.29 22.92
N ARG A 272 -3.01 12.56 23.44
CA ARG A 272 -3.97 11.78 22.65
C ARG A 272 -5.25 12.54 22.29
N THR A 273 -5.45 13.69 22.89
CA THR A 273 -6.65 14.54 22.72
C THR A 273 -6.41 15.78 21.87
N THR A 274 -5.19 16.03 21.42
CA THR A 274 -4.79 17.05 20.43
C THR A 274 -4.34 16.41 19.13
#